data_479bd75f498006aa9b42ef69689c87e6
#
_entry.id   479bd75f498006aa9b42ef69689c87e6
#
_cell.length_a   1.000
_cell.length_b   1.000
_cell.length_c   1.000
_cell.angle_alpha   90.00
_cell.angle_beta   90.00
_cell.angle_gamma   90.00
#
_symmetry.space_group_name_H-M   'P 1'
#
loop_
_entity.id
_entity.type
_entity.pdbx_description
1 polymer ?
#
loop_
_entity_poly.entity_id
_entity_poly.type
_entity_poly.pdbx_seq_one_letter_code
_entity_poly.pdbx_strand_id
1 'polypeptide(L)'
;MTIKKNGLALLLVAFSANLWAHGDVVPQAVKTDGLEPVGKEWLEENPYRGNPKAIEIGASAYNQNCAACHGLEAKSGGIAPDLRLLEAGISGDEWFKERVINGAVRDGRVYMPKMA
;
A
#
# COMPACT_ATOMS: atom_id res chain seq x y z
N MET A 1 5.94 -71.69 5.75
CA MET A 1 6.26 -70.48 6.50
C MET A 1 5.71 -69.27 5.73
N THR A 2 4.62 -68.72 6.17
CA THR A 2 3.84 -67.71 5.41
C THR A 2 4.18 -66.31 5.94
N ILE A 3 4.89 -65.53 5.14
CA ILE A 3 5.21 -64.15 5.49
C ILE A 3 3.99 -63.26 5.18
N LYS A 4 3.31 -62.81 6.23
CA LYS A 4 2.28 -61.78 6.11
C LYS A 4 2.92 -60.44 5.80
N LYS A 5 2.69 -59.93 4.60
CA LYS A 5 3.03 -58.57 4.20
C LYS A 5 2.01 -57.62 4.84
N ASN A 6 2.39 -57.00 5.93
CA ASN A 6 1.64 -55.87 6.48
C ASN A 6 1.91 -54.64 5.62
N GLY A 7 0.95 -54.31 4.77
CA GLY A 7 0.96 -53.08 4.00
C GLY A 7 0.71 -51.87 4.92
N LEU A 8 1.76 -51.10 5.17
CA LEU A 8 1.68 -49.83 5.85
C LEU A 8 1.14 -48.80 4.85
N ALA A 9 -0.17 -48.54 4.92
CA ALA A 9 -0.77 -47.46 4.12
C ALA A 9 -0.31 -46.12 4.69
N LEU A 10 0.60 -45.46 4.00
CA LEU A 10 1.02 -44.08 4.29
C LEU A 10 -0.11 -43.16 3.86
N LEU A 11 -0.90 -42.66 4.83
CA LEU A 11 -1.89 -41.61 4.60
C LEU A 11 -1.13 -40.29 4.36
N LEU A 12 -0.94 -39.89 3.11
CA LEU A 12 -0.50 -38.54 2.73
C LEU A 12 -1.64 -37.57 3.01
N VAL A 13 -1.62 -36.94 4.17
CA VAL A 13 -2.47 -35.79 4.45
C VAL A 13 -1.92 -34.60 3.67
N ALA A 14 -2.53 -34.34 2.52
CA ALA A 14 -2.25 -33.11 1.76
C ALA A 14 -2.77 -31.90 2.58
N PHE A 15 -1.86 -31.23 3.27
CA PHE A 15 -2.13 -29.95 3.90
C PHE A 15 -2.23 -28.90 2.79
N SER A 16 -3.44 -28.63 2.32
CA SER A 16 -3.71 -27.50 1.43
C SER A 16 -3.58 -26.23 2.26
N ALA A 17 -2.36 -25.66 2.30
CA ALA A 17 -2.14 -24.34 2.80
C ALA A 17 -2.85 -23.35 1.84
N ASN A 18 -4.00 -22.84 2.25
CA ASN A 18 -4.61 -21.70 1.60
C ASN A 18 -3.66 -20.51 1.81
N LEU A 19 -2.79 -20.28 0.84
CA LEU A 19 -1.98 -19.07 0.75
C LEU A 19 -2.93 -17.93 0.37
N TRP A 20 -3.45 -17.26 1.37
CA TRP A 20 -4.10 -15.96 1.22
C TRP A 20 -2.99 -14.94 0.97
N ALA A 21 -2.55 -14.84 -0.29
CA ALA A 21 -1.43 -13.99 -0.71
C ALA A 21 -1.79 -12.51 -0.82
N HIS A 22 -3.01 -12.13 -0.47
CA HIS A 22 -3.50 -10.75 -0.45
C HIS A 22 -3.97 -10.43 0.96
N GLY A 23 -3.04 -10.17 1.88
CA GLY A 23 -3.37 -9.54 3.14
C GLY A 23 -4.01 -8.19 2.84
N ASP A 24 -5.14 -7.87 3.49
CA ASP A 24 -5.71 -6.54 3.43
C ASP A 24 -4.65 -5.54 3.90
N VAL A 25 -4.29 -4.61 3.02
CA VAL A 25 -3.36 -3.54 3.38
C VAL A 25 -4.10 -2.61 4.32
N VAL A 26 -3.65 -2.56 5.57
CA VAL A 26 -4.18 -1.64 6.57
C VAL A 26 -3.24 -0.45 6.67
N PRO A 27 -3.68 0.76 6.30
CA PRO A 27 -2.85 1.95 6.42
C PRO A 27 -2.39 2.18 7.85
N GLN A 28 -1.11 2.48 8.01
CA GLN A 28 -0.53 2.84 9.29
C GLN A 28 -0.80 4.31 9.59
N ALA A 29 -1.26 4.60 10.80
CA ALA A 29 -1.52 5.97 11.22
C ALA A 29 -0.24 6.82 11.15
N VAL A 30 -0.38 8.01 10.59
CA VAL A 30 0.71 8.98 10.44
C VAL A 30 0.62 10.01 11.56
N LYS A 31 1.70 10.15 12.33
CA LYS A 31 1.80 11.20 13.34
C LYS A 31 2.18 12.51 12.68
N THR A 32 1.38 13.54 12.91
CA THR A 32 1.54 14.87 12.30
C THR A 32 1.97 15.93 13.31
N ASP A 33 2.60 15.50 14.39
CA ASP A 33 3.09 16.39 15.45
C ASP A 33 4.04 17.47 14.88
N GLY A 34 3.77 18.71 15.20
CA GLY A 34 4.54 19.86 14.71
C GLY A 34 4.05 20.43 13.38
N LEU A 35 2.94 19.94 12.83
CA LEU A 35 2.22 20.55 11.72
C LEU A 35 0.95 21.23 12.23
N GLU A 36 0.65 22.41 11.69
CA GLU A 36 -0.63 23.06 11.94
C GLU A 36 -1.78 22.23 11.32
N PRO A 37 -2.90 22.01 12.04
CA PRO A 37 -4.03 21.28 11.49
C PRO A 37 -4.63 22.00 10.27
N VAL A 38 -4.90 21.26 9.20
CA VAL A 38 -5.52 21.80 7.98
C VAL A 38 -7.05 21.78 8.01
N GLY A 39 -7.65 21.29 9.09
CA GLY A 39 -9.11 21.19 9.19
C GLY A 39 -9.69 20.07 8.30
N LYS A 40 -11.01 20.17 8.07
CA LYS A 40 -11.80 19.17 7.32
C LYS A 40 -12.19 19.64 5.92
N GLU A 41 -11.98 20.91 5.64
CA GLU A 41 -12.35 21.50 4.36
C GLU A 41 -11.39 21.04 3.27
N TRP A 42 -11.94 20.87 2.07
CA TRP A 42 -11.13 20.56 0.91
C TRP A 42 -10.35 21.81 0.49
N LEU A 43 -9.01 21.68 0.44
CA LEU A 43 -8.12 22.76 0.01
C LEU A 43 -7.66 22.51 -1.42
N GLU A 44 -7.74 23.53 -2.27
CA GLU A 44 -7.25 23.45 -3.65
C GLU A 44 -5.74 23.31 -3.74
N GLU A 45 -5.02 23.98 -2.84
CA GLU A 45 -3.57 23.90 -2.76
C GLU A 45 -3.10 23.17 -1.51
N ASN A 46 -1.97 22.47 -1.61
CA ASN A 46 -1.33 21.85 -0.48
C ASN A 46 -0.71 22.93 0.43
N PRO A 47 -1.25 23.16 1.64
CA PRO A 47 -0.75 24.20 2.55
C PRO A 47 0.64 23.91 3.08
N TYR A 48 1.11 22.66 2.97
CA TYR A 48 2.44 22.25 3.42
C TYR A 48 3.48 22.19 2.30
N ARG A 49 3.15 22.69 1.12
CA ARG A 49 4.10 22.71 0.00
C ARG A 49 5.40 23.43 0.41
N GLY A 50 6.53 22.71 0.31
CA GLY A 50 7.83 23.23 0.70
C GLY A 50 8.10 23.27 2.20
N ASN A 51 7.19 22.80 3.04
CA ASN A 51 7.39 22.73 4.49
C ASN A 51 8.34 21.56 4.83
N PRO A 52 9.53 21.81 5.40
CA PRO A 52 10.52 20.77 5.68
C PRO A 52 10.00 19.69 6.65
N LYS A 53 9.19 20.08 7.63
CA LYS A 53 8.62 19.13 8.60
C LYS A 53 7.59 18.21 7.95
N ALA A 54 6.76 18.76 7.05
CA ALA A 54 5.81 17.96 6.29
C ALA A 54 6.52 17.00 5.32
N ILE A 55 7.64 17.41 4.73
CA ILE A 55 8.46 16.55 3.87
C ILE A 55 9.04 15.37 4.67
N GLU A 56 9.59 15.65 5.86
CA GLU A 56 10.13 14.60 6.75
C GLU A 56 9.06 13.59 7.16
N ILE A 57 7.91 14.07 7.63
CA ILE A 57 6.77 13.23 8.03
C ILE A 57 6.25 12.45 6.83
N GLY A 58 6.10 13.10 5.68
CA GLY A 58 5.63 12.48 4.45
C GLY A 58 6.55 11.38 3.93
N ALA A 59 7.86 11.57 4.01
CA ALA A 59 8.84 10.54 3.63
C ALA A 59 8.72 9.30 4.54
N SER A 60 8.56 9.51 5.85
CA SER A 60 8.33 8.42 6.80
C SER A 60 7.01 7.70 6.53
N ALA A 61 5.92 8.45 6.34
CA ALA A 61 4.60 7.92 6.04
C ALA A 61 4.59 7.12 4.72
N TYR A 62 5.28 7.62 3.71
CA TYR A 62 5.46 6.94 2.43
C TYR A 62 6.15 5.59 2.61
N ASN A 63 7.26 5.54 3.33
CA ASN A 63 7.98 4.30 3.58
C ASN A 63 7.13 3.26 4.32
N GLN A 64 6.27 3.70 5.23
CA GLN A 64 5.40 2.81 6.00
C GLN A 64 4.20 2.30 5.19
N ASN A 65 3.64 3.12 4.31
CA ASN A 65 2.35 2.85 3.69
C ASN A 65 2.41 2.56 2.18
N CYS A 66 3.41 3.06 1.48
CA CYS A 66 3.41 3.12 0.02
C CYS A 66 4.58 2.35 -0.61
N ALA A 67 5.74 2.35 0.03
CA ALA A 67 6.97 1.85 -0.56
C ALA A 67 6.95 0.36 -0.88
N ALA A 68 6.15 -0.44 -0.17
CA ALA A 68 6.01 -1.87 -0.44
C ALA A 68 5.57 -2.16 -1.89
N CYS A 69 4.72 -1.30 -2.46
CA CYS A 69 4.24 -1.41 -3.84
C CYS A 69 4.95 -0.44 -4.79
N HIS A 70 5.16 0.81 -4.36
CA HIS A 70 5.69 1.87 -5.20
C HIS A 70 7.22 2.02 -5.18
N GLY A 71 7.91 1.23 -4.35
CA GLY A 71 9.37 1.22 -4.23
C GLY A 71 9.91 2.28 -3.28
N LEU A 72 11.11 2.05 -2.78
CA LEU A 72 11.84 3.01 -1.96
C LEU A 72 12.13 4.27 -2.78
N GLU A 73 12.06 5.43 -2.13
CA GLU A 73 12.26 6.73 -2.79
C GLU A 73 11.31 6.96 -3.99
N ALA A 74 10.13 6.34 -3.99
CA ALA A 74 9.16 6.34 -5.08
C ALA A 74 9.68 5.76 -6.42
N LYS A 75 10.79 5.05 -6.39
CA LYS A 75 11.37 4.37 -7.56
C LYS A 75 10.69 3.01 -7.73
N SER A 76 9.80 2.91 -8.69
CA SER A 76 9.03 1.68 -8.90
C SER A 76 9.91 0.49 -9.27
N GLY A 77 9.63 -0.66 -8.62
CA GLY A 77 10.18 -1.97 -9.00
C GLY A 77 9.31 -2.72 -10.03
N GLY A 78 8.26 -2.09 -10.58
CA GLY A 78 7.38 -2.67 -11.59
C GLY A 78 6.05 -3.22 -11.07
N ILE A 79 5.82 -3.29 -9.76
CA ILE A 79 4.56 -3.76 -9.17
C ILE A 79 3.47 -2.67 -9.31
N ALA A 80 3.84 -1.41 -9.06
CA ALA A 80 2.97 -0.24 -9.12
C ALA A 80 3.63 0.88 -9.95
N PRO A 81 2.87 1.90 -10.38
CA PRO A 81 3.42 3.01 -11.13
C PRO A 81 4.52 3.77 -10.40
N ASP A 82 5.47 4.32 -11.15
CA ASP A 82 6.52 5.19 -10.64
C ASP A 82 5.94 6.56 -10.29
N LEU A 83 5.91 6.89 -9.00
CA LEU A 83 5.26 8.11 -8.51
C LEU A 83 6.06 9.39 -8.83
N ARG A 84 7.32 9.28 -9.24
CA ARG A 84 8.13 10.43 -9.67
C ARG A 84 7.67 11.00 -11.01
N LEU A 85 6.85 10.25 -11.76
CA LEU A 85 6.29 10.66 -13.04
C LEU A 85 4.94 11.34 -12.91
N LEU A 86 4.43 11.52 -11.70
CA LEU A 86 3.18 12.24 -11.47
C LEU A 86 3.35 13.73 -11.79
N GLU A 87 2.29 14.32 -12.31
CA GLU A 87 2.23 15.75 -12.54
C GLU A 87 2.36 16.49 -11.20
N ALA A 88 3.14 17.57 -11.20
CA ALA A 88 3.26 18.46 -10.05
C ALA A 88 2.25 19.62 -10.15
N GLY A 89 1.93 20.22 -9.00
CA GLY A 89 1.02 21.36 -8.92
C GLY A 89 -0.40 20.95 -8.55
N ILE A 90 -1.34 21.88 -8.70
CA ILE A 90 -2.73 21.75 -8.23
C ILE A 90 -3.41 20.51 -8.82
N SER A 91 -3.34 20.30 -10.12
CA SER A 91 -3.94 19.14 -10.80
C SER A 91 -3.36 17.81 -10.32
N GLY A 92 -2.05 17.76 -10.11
CA GLY A 92 -1.38 16.59 -9.57
C GLY A 92 -1.75 16.33 -8.12
N ASP A 93 -1.84 17.35 -7.30
CA ASP A 93 -2.24 17.26 -5.89
C ASP A 93 -3.67 16.72 -5.75
N GLU A 94 -4.62 17.23 -6.56
CA GLU A 94 -6.02 16.78 -6.57
C GLU A 94 -6.12 15.31 -6.97
N TRP A 95 -5.47 14.94 -8.06
CA TRP A 95 -5.45 13.56 -8.54
C TRP A 95 -4.82 12.62 -7.50
N PHE A 96 -3.72 13.03 -6.87
CA PHE A 96 -3.04 12.24 -5.85
C PHE A 96 -3.92 12.01 -4.61
N LYS A 97 -4.54 13.07 -4.10
CA LYS A 97 -5.49 12.99 -2.96
C LYS A 97 -6.63 12.03 -3.27
N GLU A 98 -7.25 12.19 -4.43
CA GLU A 98 -8.37 11.33 -4.85
C GLU A 98 -7.92 9.86 -4.91
N ARG A 99 -6.73 9.60 -5.45
CA ARG A 99 -6.18 8.25 -5.56
C ARG A 99 -5.88 7.61 -4.19
N VAL A 100 -5.35 8.37 -3.25
CA VAL A 100 -5.06 7.89 -1.89
C VAL A 100 -6.36 7.58 -1.13
N ILE A 101 -7.36 8.43 -1.26
CA ILE A 101 -8.66 8.26 -0.58
C ILE A 101 -9.46 7.10 -1.17
N ASN A 102 -9.54 7.00 -2.48
CA ASN A 102 -10.44 6.07 -3.17
C ASN A 102 -9.77 4.78 -3.66
N GLY A 103 -8.43 4.77 -3.76
CA GLY A 103 -7.69 3.66 -4.33
C GLY A 103 -7.89 3.53 -5.84
N ALA A 104 -7.65 2.34 -6.39
CA ALA A 104 -7.88 2.03 -7.79
C ALA A 104 -8.51 0.64 -7.94
N VAL A 105 -9.65 0.58 -8.60
CA VAL A 105 -10.34 -0.68 -8.94
C VAL A 105 -10.53 -0.74 -10.46
N ARG A 106 -10.21 -1.88 -11.06
CA ARG A 106 -10.42 -2.15 -12.50
C ARG A 106 -11.02 -3.55 -12.63
N ASP A 107 -12.09 -3.67 -13.38
CA ASP A 107 -12.76 -4.95 -13.64
C ASP A 107 -13.05 -5.76 -12.35
N GLY A 108 -13.48 -5.07 -11.28
CA GLY A 108 -13.76 -5.66 -9.98
C GLY A 108 -12.53 -6.06 -9.15
N ARG A 109 -11.32 -5.78 -9.63
CA ARG A 109 -10.07 -6.06 -8.91
C ARG A 109 -9.50 -4.78 -8.30
N VAL A 110 -9.10 -4.88 -7.04
CA VAL A 110 -8.39 -3.79 -6.36
C VAL A 110 -6.92 -3.82 -6.80
N TYR A 111 -6.51 -2.77 -7.51
CA TYR A 111 -5.10 -2.56 -7.91
C TYR A 111 -4.35 -1.74 -6.87
N MET A 112 -5.01 -0.76 -6.28
CA MET A 112 -4.50 0.02 -5.17
C MET A 112 -5.58 0.08 -4.10
N PRO A 113 -5.32 -0.32 -2.87
CA PRO A 113 -6.28 -0.17 -1.77
C PRO A 113 -6.47 1.30 -1.40
N LYS A 114 -7.53 1.60 -0.68
CA LYS A 114 -7.71 2.91 -0.04
C LYS A 114 -6.67 3.06 1.05
N MET A 115 -6.00 4.21 1.10
CA MET A 115 -4.89 4.47 2.02
C MET A 115 -5.20 5.57 3.04
N ALA A 116 -6.41 6.16 2.99
CA ALA A 116 -6.88 7.17 3.93
C ALA A 116 -8.38 6.99 4.22
#